data_fa36d301eff8bc932da431548a99e728
#
_entry.id   fa36d301eff8bc932da431548a99e728
#
_cell.length_a   1.000
_cell.length_b   1.000
_cell.length_c   1.000
_cell.angle_alpha   90.00
_cell.angle_beta   90.00
_cell.angle_gamma   90.00
#
_symmetry.space_group_name_H-M   'P 1'
#
loop_
_entity.id
_entity.type
_entity.pdbx_description
1 polymer ?
#
loop_
_entity_poly.entity_id
_entity_poly.type
_entity_poly.pdbx_seq_one_letter_code
_entity_poly.pdbx_strand_id
1 'polypeptide(L)'
;MNLAVRPTAGQPDAGALRLQAARLRGKIIEMSHAAQAAHLASSLSCADVLTAAYWHVLNVDPKNPKDPLRDRFILSKGHAAAALYATLAMKGYLPLEELDTFCKDGGRLAEHPPANLLPGVEAATGSLGHGLPLGCGMALSGDRKSVV
;
A
#
# COMPACT_ATOMS: atom_id res chain seq x y z
N MET A 1 -18.41 7.23 20.92
CA MET A 1 -17.65 6.91 19.70
C MET A 1 -18.63 6.84 18.55
N ASN A 2 -18.78 7.96 17.84
CA ASN A 2 -19.72 8.03 16.70
C ASN A 2 -18.91 7.57 15.47
N LEU A 3 -18.99 6.28 15.17
CA LEU A 3 -18.52 5.75 13.89
C LEU A 3 -19.45 6.33 12.83
N ALA A 4 -19.11 7.52 12.31
CA ALA A 4 -19.76 8.02 11.11
C ALA A 4 -19.50 7.00 10.01
N VAL A 5 -20.52 6.18 9.74
CA VAL A 5 -20.51 5.30 8.57
C VAL A 5 -20.38 6.22 7.36
N ARG A 6 -19.19 6.24 6.76
CA ARG A 6 -18.98 6.99 5.51
C ARG A 6 -19.97 6.46 4.47
N PRO A 7 -20.57 7.35 3.64
CA PRO A 7 -21.37 6.90 2.52
C PRO A 7 -20.52 5.90 1.72
N THR A 8 -21.04 4.71 1.51
CA THR A 8 -20.42 3.73 0.63
C THR A 8 -20.27 4.39 -0.73
N ALA A 9 -19.04 4.49 -1.23
CA ALA A 9 -18.82 4.78 -2.65
C ALA A 9 -19.77 3.86 -3.44
N GLY A 10 -20.38 4.38 -4.51
CA GLY A 10 -21.32 3.60 -5.31
C GLY A 10 -20.75 2.23 -5.69
N GLN A 11 -21.59 1.33 -6.18
CA GLN A 11 -21.17 -0.02 -6.57
C GLN A 11 -19.88 0.06 -7.43
N PRO A 12 -18.81 -0.67 -7.07
CA PRO A 12 -17.57 -0.61 -7.82
C PRO A 12 -17.77 -1.16 -9.23
N ASP A 13 -17.17 -0.53 -10.22
CA ASP A 13 -17.03 -1.14 -11.53
C ASP A 13 -16.05 -2.32 -11.44
N ALA A 14 -16.61 -3.51 -11.32
CA ALA A 14 -15.82 -4.73 -11.20
C ALA A 14 -14.93 -4.98 -12.44
N GLY A 15 -15.35 -4.53 -13.62
CA GLY A 15 -14.56 -4.62 -14.85
C GLY A 15 -13.33 -3.74 -14.79
N ALA A 16 -13.50 -2.48 -14.37
CA ALA A 16 -12.38 -1.55 -14.19
C ALA A 16 -11.40 -2.03 -13.12
N LEU A 17 -11.89 -2.55 -11.99
CA LEU A 17 -11.04 -3.09 -10.93
C LEU A 17 -10.25 -4.32 -11.41
N ARG A 18 -10.85 -5.23 -12.16
CA ARG A 18 -10.16 -6.38 -12.74
C ARG A 18 -9.05 -5.97 -13.71
N LEU A 19 -9.32 -4.98 -14.56
CA LEU A 19 -8.32 -4.44 -15.47
C LEU A 19 -7.16 -3.80 -14.70
N GLN A 20 -7.47 -3.05 -13.64
CA GLN A 20 -6.47 -2.42 -12.78
C GLN A 20 -5.61 -3.48 -12.06
N ALA A 21 -6.22 -4.55 -11.54
CA ALA A 21 -5.51 -5.65 -10.92
C ALA A 21 -4.59 -6.39 -11.91
N ALA A 22 -5.03 -6.56 -13.16
CA ALA A 22 -4.20 -7.14 -14.21
C ALA A 22 -2.98 -6.26 -14.52
N ARG A 23 -3.16 -4.93 -14.64
CA ARG A 23 -2.06 -3.97 -14.81
C ARG A 23 -1.08 -4.00 -13.64
N LEU A 24 -1.61 -4.06 -12.41
CA LEU A 24 -0.79 -4.18 -11.21
C LEU A 24 0.06 -5.45 -11.22
N ARG A 25 -0.52 -6.60 -11.59
CA ARG A 25 0.24 -7.86 -11.76
C ARG A 25 1.36 -7.74 -12.79
N GLY A 26 1.07 -7.12 -13.94
CA GLY A 26 2.09 -6.84 -14.96
C GLY A 26 3.27 -6.07 -14.39
N LYS A 27 3.00 -4.97 -13.68
CA LYS A 27 4.04 -4.14 -13.07
C LYS A 27 4.83 -4.88 -11.98
N ILE A 28 4.17 -5.69 -11.15
CA ILE A 28 4.83 -6.55 -10.15
C ILE A 28 5.80 -7.52 -10.83
N ILE A 29 5.39 -8.15 -11.93
CA ILE A 29 6.24 -9.10 -12.67
C ILE A 29 7.45 -8.38 -13.27
N GLU A 30 7.25 -7.23 -13.93
CA GLU A 30 8.32 -6.41 -14.50
C GLU A 30 9.37 -6.04 -13.44
N MET A 31 8.94 -5.49 -12.31
CA MET A 31 9.81 -5.11 -11.19
C MET A 31 10.60 -6.29 -10.64
N SER A 32 9.89 -7.38 -10.32
CA SER A 32 10.51 -8.57 -9.73
C SER A 32 11.50 -9.22 -10.69
N HIS A 33 11.18 -9.25 -11.99
CA HIS A 33 12.09 -9.78 -13.02
C HIS A 33 13.34 -8.89 -13.17
N ALA A 34 13.16 -7.58 -13.28
CA ALA A 34 14.28 -6.64 -13.44
C ALA A 34 15.24 -6.63 -12.24
N ALA A 35 14.71 -6.82 -11.04
CA ALA A 35 15.46 -6.88 -9.80
C ALA A 35 15.99 -8.28 -9.45
N GLN A 36 15.56 -9.33 -10.18
CA GLN A 36 15.76 -10.74 -9.80
C GLN A 36 15.37 -11.01 -8.34
N ALA A 37 14.30 -10.31 -7.88
CA ALA A 37 13.89 -10.30 -6.50
C ALA A 37 13.02 -11.53 -6.16
N ALA A 38 13.12 -11.94 -4.89
CA ALA A 38 12.27 -12.98 -4.34
C ALA A 38 10.81 -12.53 -4.13
N HIS A 39 9.96 -13.43 -3.66
CA HIS A 39 8.59 -13.12 -3.18
C HIS A 39 7.57 -12.68 -4.24
N LEU A 40 7.80 -13.01 -5.54
CA LEU A 40 6.85 -12.71 -6.61
C LEU A 40 5.44 -13.29 -6.32
N ALA A 41 5.35 -14.55 -5.91
CA ALA A 41 4.06 -15.19 -5.58
C ALA A 41 3.33 -14.48 -4.43
N SER A 42 4.09 -14.03 -3.41
CA SER A 42 3.55 -13.22 -2.30
C SER A 42 2.92 -11.92 -2.79
N SER A 43 3.57 -11.26 -3.73
CA SER A 43 3.11 -10.00 -4.30
C SER A 43 1.89 -10.19 -5.20
N LEU A 44 1.92 -11.19 -6.09
CA LEU A 44 0.79 -11.49 -7.00
C LEU A 44 -0.49 -11.87 -6.24
N SER A 45 -0.38 -12.59 -5.12
CA SER A 45 -1.53 -13.01 -4.31
C SER A 45 -2.26 -11.84 -3.64
N CYS A 46 -1.64 -10.66 -3.53
CA CYS A 46 -2.23 -9.46 -2.92
C CYS A 46 -2.84 -8.50 -3.94
N ALA A 47 -2.63 -8.69 -5.23
CA ALA A 47 -2.96 -7.70 -6.25
C ALA A 47 -4.43 -7.29 -6.25
N ASP A 48 -5.37 -8.23 -6.12
CA ASP A 48 -6.81 -7.90 -6.09
C ASP A 48 -7.18 -7.14 -4.82
N VAL A 49 -6.64 -7.55 -3.66
CA VAL A 49 -6.90 -6.89 -2.38
C VAL A 49 -6.37 -5.45 -2.39
N LEU A 50 -5.15 -5.24 -2.86
CA LEU A 50 -4.57 -3.90 -3.00
C LEU A 50 -5.35 -3.04 -3.99
N THR A 51 -5.77 -3.63 -5.11
CA THR A 51 -6.59 -2.91 -6.08
C THR A 51 -7.92 -2.49 -5.49
N ALA A 52 -8.65 -3.39 -4.85
CA ALA A 52 -9.91 -3.05 -4.20
C ALA A 52 -9.71 -1.99 -3.10
N ALA A 53 -8.68 -2.13 -2.26
CA ALA A 53 -8.37 -1.17 -1.22
C ALA A 53 -8.10 0.22 -1.79
N TYR A 54 -7.13 0.37 -2.68
CA TYR A 54 -6.66 1.68 -3.13
C TYR A 54 -7.53 2.35 -4.20
N TRP A 55 -8.30 1.61 -5.00
CA TRP A 55 -9.15 2.19 -6.04
C TRP A 55 -10.62 2.27 -5.67
N HIS A 56 -11.04 1.67 -4.53
CA HIS A 56 -12.45 1.69 -4.15
C HIS A 56 -12.69 2.00 -2.68
N VAL A 57 -11.93 1.40 -1.76
CA VAL A 57 -12.25 1.44 -0.32
C VAL A 57 -11.61 2.62 0.40
N LEU A 58 -10.29 2.82 0.20
CA LEU A 58 -9.51 3.78 0.98
C LEU A 58 -9.76 5.23 0.55
N ASN A 59 -9.99 6.09 1.53
CA ASN A 59 -9.98 7.54 1.34
C ASN A 59 -8.54 8.04 1.48
N VAL A 60 -7.84 8.11 0.37
CA VAL A 60 -6.44 8.53 0.29
C VAL A 60 -6.24 9.47 -0.89
N ASP A 61 -5.43 10.50 -0.69
CA ASP A 61 -5.02 11.44 -1.74
C ASP A 61 -3.49 11.44 -1.86
N PRO A 62 -2.93 10.97 -2.97
CA PRO A 62 -1.49 11.01 -3.22
C PRO A 62 -0.89 12.42 -3.19
N LYS A 63 -1.68 13.46 -3.51
CA LYS A 63 -1.26 14.86 -3.47
C LYS A 63 -1.16 15.40 -2.04
N ASN A 64 -1.88 14.79 -1.11
CA ASN A 64 -1.83 15.13 0.32
C ASN A 64 -1.59 13.88 1.19
N PRO A 65 -0.43 13.23 1.08
CA PRO A 65 -0.14 11.96 1.76
C PRO A 65 -0.04 12.07 3.28
N LYS A 66 -0.04 13.30 3.82
CA LYS A 66 0.04 13.58 5.26
C LYS A 66 -1.30 14.03 5.86
N ASP A 67 -2.39 14.01 5.11
CA ASP A 67 -3.71 14.36 5.63
C ASP A 67 -4.00 13.53 6.91
N PRO A 68 -4.25 14.17 8.06
CA PRO A 68 -4.54 13.45 9.30
C PRO A 68 -5.84 12.64 9.22
N LEU A 69 -6.77 13.01 8.33
CA LEU A 69 -8.08 12.36 8.17
C LEU A 69 -8.08 11.25 7.10
N ARG A 70 -6.95 11.00 6.45
CA ARG A 70 -6.84 9.91 5.48
C ARG A 70 -6.93 8.54 6.13
N ASP A 71 -7.35 7.55 5.38
CA ASP A 71 -7.21 6.16 5.79
C ASP A 71 -5.74 5.74 5.81
N ARG A 72 -5.42 4.77 6.66
CA ARG A 72 -4.07 4.22 6.79
C ARG A 72 -4.09 2.76 6.40
N PHE A 73 -3.18 2.38 5.54
CA PHE A 73 -3.02 1.01 5.09
C PHE A 73 -1.67 0.45 5.56
N ILE A 74 -1.69 -0.70 6.22
CA ILE A 74 -0.48 -1.41 6.63
C ILE A 74 -0.43 -2.76 5.95
N LEU A 75 0.59 -2.97 5.11
CA LEU A 75 0.86 -4.27 4.52
C LEU A 75 1.59 -5.16 5.54
N SER A 76 0.83 -5.94 6.34
CA SER A 76 1.41 -6.84 7.35
C SER A 76 2.27 -7.94 6.74
N LYS A 77 2.03 -8.30 5.48
CA LYS A 77 2.87 -9.20 4.68
C LYS A 77 3.95 -8.40 3.94
N GLY A 78 4.98 -7.92 4.66
CA GLY A 78 6.06 -7.10 4.11
C GLY A 78 6.80 -7.72 2.91
N HIS A 79 6.82 -9.05 2.81
CA HIS A 79 7.34 -9.80 1.66
C HIS A 79 6.62 -9.50 0.34
N ALA A 80 5.45 -8.87 0.37
CA ALA A 80 4.74 -8.41 -0.82
C ALA A 80 5.05 -6.92 -1.15
N ALA A 81 6.22 -6.43 -0.78
CA ALA A 81 6.64 -5.05 -0.98
C ALA A 81 6.52 -4.59 -2.44
N ALA A 82 6.90 -5.42 -3.40
CA ALA A 82 6.76 -5.10 -4.82
C ALA A 82 5.31 -4.74 -5.20
N ALA A 83 4.32 -5.45 -4.65
CA ALA A 83 2.91 -5.14 -4.89
C ALA A 83 2.51 -3.80 -4.26
N LEU A 84 3.00 -3.49 -3.04
CA LEU A 84 2.73 -2.20 -2.39
C LEU A 84 3.35 -1.04 -3.18
N TYR A 85 4.61 -1.13 -3.57
CA TYR A 85 5.29 -0.07 -4.32
C TYR A 85 4.66 0.16 -5.68
N ALA A 86 4.36 -0.90 -6.43
CA ALA A 86 3.64 -0.79 -7.69
C ALA A 86 2.26 -0.12 -7.49
N THR A 87 1.53 -0.48 -6.44
CA THR A 87 0.25 0.14 -6.09
C THR A 87 0.41 1.63 -5.80
N LEU A 88 1.38 2.01 -4.97
CA LEU A 88 1.65 3.40 -4.60
C LEU A 88 2.07 4.24 -5.82
N ALA A 89 2.94 3.71 -6.69
CA ALA A 89 3.34 4.39 -7.92
C ALA A 89 2.17 4.57 -8.89
N MET A 90 1.39 3.52 -9.13
CA MET A 90 0.21 3.56 -10.01
C MET A 90 -0.90 4.45 -9.46
N LYS A 91 -0.90 4.70 -8.15
CA LYS A 91 -1.81 5.63 -7.47
C LYS A 91 -1.29 7.08 -7.50
N GLY A 92 -0.01 7.28 -7.80
CA GLY A 92 0.62 8.61 -7.91
C GLY A 92 1.32 9.10 -6.65
N TYR A 93 1.65 8.21 -5.69
CA TYR A 93 2.45 8.56 -4.51
C TYR A 93 3.93 8.73 -4.82
N LEU A 94 4.42 8.07 -5.85
CA LEU A 94 5.80 8.15 -6.34
C LEU A 94 5.82 8.02 -7.87
N PRO A 95 6.88 8.50 -8.53
CA PRO A 95 7.03 8.33 -9.98
C PRO A 95 7.09 6.85 -10.37
N LEU A 96 6.51 6.50 -11.51
CA LEU A 96 6.55 5.10 -12.01
C LEU A 96 7.98 4.64 -12.28
N GLU A 97 8.84 5.56 -12.71
CA GLU A 97 10.27 5.31 -13.00
C GLU A 97 11.04 4.91 -11.75
N GLU A 98 10.59 5.31 -10.57
CA GLU A 98 11.23 4.92 -9.32
C GLU A 98 11.14 3.41 -9.07
N LEU A 99 10.14 2.73 -9.64
CA LEU A 99 10.00 1.28 -9.55
C LEU A 99 11.20 0.53 -10.12
N ASP A 100 11.94 1.14 -11.04
CA ASP A 100 13.17 0.58 -11.60
C ASP A 100 14.33 0.51 -10.60
N THR A 101 14.19 1.17 -9.43
CA THR A 101 15.17 1.12 -8.34
C THR A 101 14.88 0.02 -7.30
N PHE A 102 13.84 -0.78 -7.51
CA PHE A 102 13.47 -1.85 -6.58
C PHE A 102 14.63 -2.83 -6.35
N CYS A 103 14.98 -3.06 -5.08
CA CYS A 103 16.10 -3.90 -4.65
C CYS A 103 17.47 -3.54 -5.26
N LYS A 104 17.66 -2.29 -5.70
CA LYS A 104 18.97 -1.80 -6.20
C LYS A 104 19.68 -0.96 -5.16
N ASP A 105 21.00 -1.01 -5.19
CA ASP A 105 21.86 -0.21 -4.32
C ASP A 105 21.59 1.29 -4.51
N GLY A 106 21.43 2.01 -3.41
CA GLY A 106 21.07 3.43 -3.41
C GLY A 106 19.60 3.73 -3.70
N GLY A 107 18.80 2.73 -4.08
CA GLY A 107 17.35 2.87 -4.24
C GLY A 107 16.60 2.93 -2.89
N ARG A 108 15.44 3.57 -2.89
CA ARG A 108 14.56 3.65 -1.69
C ARG A 108 13.61 2.46 -1.55
N LEU A 109 13.45 1.67 -2.61
CA LEU A 109 12.50 0.56 -2.69
C LEU A 109 13.17 -0.74 -2.28
N ALA A 110 13.31 -0.95 -0.98
CA ALA A 110 13.89 -2.16 -0.41
C ALA A 110 12.96 -3.37 -0.57
N GLU A 111 13.49 -4.58 -0.40
CA GLU A 111 12.73 -5.84 -0.47
C GLU A 111 11.58 -5.91 0.55
N HIS A 112 11.70 -5.18 1.66
CA HIS A 112 10.65 -5.00 2.66
C HIS A 112 10.37 -3.50 2.85
N PRO A 113 9.10 -3.10 3.09
CA PRO A 113 8.76 -1.68 3.18
C PRO A 113 9.48 -1.00 4.36
N PRO A 114 10.27 0.07 4.10
CA PRO A 114 10.91 0.85 5.16
C PRO A 114 9.91 1.80 5.81
N ALA A 115 10.06 2.06 7.11
CA ALA A 115 9.26 3.08 7.77
C ALA A 115 9.71 4.48 7.36
N ASN A 116 8.75 5.41 7.23
CA ASN A 116 8.98 6.86 7.08
C ASN A 116 9.84 7.30 5.87
N LEU A 117 10.11 6.42 4.92
CA LEU A 117 10.93 6.71 3.75
C LEU A 117 10.10 7.05 2.51
N LEU A 118 8.94 6.44 2.39
CA LEU A 118 8.07 6.57 1.23
C LEU A 118 6.69 7.10 1.65
N PRO A 119 6.10 8.04 0.90
CA PRO A 119 4.73 8.44 1.14
C PRO A 119 3.78 7.24 0.93
N GLY A 120 2.81 7.08 1.83
CA GLY A 120 1.87 5.96 1.79
C GLY A 120 2.35 4.66 2.43
N VAL A 121 3.60 4.59 2.91
CA VAL A 121 4.12 3.49 3.74
C VAL A 121 4.03 3.89 5.21
N GLU A 122 3.09 3.29 5.93
CA GLU A 122 2.77 3.67 7.32
C GLU A 122 3.74 3.07 8.34
N ALA A 123 4.25 1.87 8.07
CA ALA A 123 5.10 1.14 8.99
C ALA A 123 6.07 0.22 8.24
N ALA A 124 7.26 0.01 8.82
CA ALA A 124 8.14 -1.07 8.37
C ALA A 124 7.50 -2.41 8.70
N THR A 125 7.50 -3.31 7.75
CA THR A 125 6.99 -4.67 7.90
C THR A 125 7.95 -5.67 7.28
N GLY A 126 7.94 -6.89 7.77
CA GLY A 126 8.82 -7.99 7.35
C GLY A 126 8.58 -9.17 8.28
N SER A 127 8.60 -8.92 9.59
CA SER A 127 8.15 -9.92 10.57
C SER A 127 6.64 -10.13 10.43
N LEU A 128 6.25 -11.36 10.04
CA LEU A 128 4.86 -11.71 9.76
C LEU A 128 3.97 -11.54 11.01
N GLY A 129 2.79 -10.96 10.82
CA GLY A 129 1.83 -10.70 11.90
C GLY A 129 2.00 -9.36 12.61
N HIS A 130 3.12 -8.65 12.49
CA HIS A 130 3.36 -7.40 13.22
C HIS A 130 2.53 -6.20 12.72
N GLY A 131 2.03 -6.24 11.50
CA GLY A 131 1.19 -5.14 10.97
C GLY A 131 -0.08 -4.92 11.78
N LEU A 132 -0.72 -5.98 12.27
CA LEU A 132 -1.95 -5.88 13.06
C LEU A 132 -1.74 -5.14 14.40
N PRO A 133 -0.79 -5.53 15.27
CA PRO A 133 -0.55 -4.79 16.51
C PRO A 133 -0.06 -3.37 16.27
N LEU A 134 0.71 -3.10 15.21
CA LEU A 134 1.07 -1.74 14.82
C LEU A 134 -0.17 -0.91 14.47
N GLY A 135 -1.09 -1.47 13.69
CA GLY A 135 -2.36 -0.83 13.36
C GLY A 135 -3.23 -0.54 14.60
N CYS A 136 -3.31 -1.49 15.53
CA CYS A 136 -3.99 -1.30 16.81
C CYS A 136 -3.36 -0.15 17.62
N GLY A 137 -2.04 -0.08 17.70
CA GLY A 137 -1.32 0.99 18.38
C GLY A 137 -1.58 2.36 17.74
N MET A 138 -1.58 2.44 16.41
CA MET A 138 -1.91 3.67 15.69
C MET A 138 -3.36 4.12 15.92
N ALA A 139 -4.31 3.20 15.92
CA ALA A 139 -5.72 3.49 16.16
C ALA A 139 -5.94 4.03 17.59
N LEU A 140 -5.34 3.39 18.59
CA LEU A 140 -5.40 3.84 19.98
C LEU A 140 -4.76 5.22 20.17
N SER A 141 -3.64 5.49 19.50
CA SER A 141 -2.97 6.79 19.54
C SER A 141 -3.82 7.89 18.86
N GLY A 142 -4.51 7.56 17.79
CA GLY A 142 -5.42 8.46 17.07
C GLY A 142 -6.63 8.82 17.93
N ASP A 143 -7.23 7.85 18.60
CA ASP A 143 -8.39 8.06 19.47
C ASP A 143 -8.05 8.96 20.67
N ARG A 144 -6.86 8.81 21.25
CA ARG A 144 -6.40 9.66 22.38
C ARG A 144 -6.18 11.13 21.99
N LYS A 145 -5.83 11.42 20.74
CA LYS A 145 -5.64 12.80 20.27
C LYS A 145 -6.97 13.54 20.05
N SER A 146 -8.07 12.82 19.94
CA SER A 146 -9.41 13.42 19.81
C SER A 146 -10.06 13.76 21.15
N VAL A 147 -9.39 13.52 22.29
CA VAL A 147 -9.88 13.73 23.66
C VAL A 147 -9.18 14.90 24.37
N VAL A 148 -8.37 15.67 23.67
CA VAL A 148 -7.69 16.87 24.21
C VAL A 148 -8.30 18.13 23.65
#